data_f11463b2c45ab355d5eb8099df1130a1
#
_entry.id   f11463b2c45ab355d5eb8099df1130a1
#
_cell.length_a   1.000
_cell.length_b   1.000
_cell.length_c   1.000
_cell.angle_alpha   90.00
_cell.angle_beta   90.00
_cell.angle_gamma   90.00
#
_symmetry.space_group_name_H-M   'P 1'
#
loop_
_entity.id
_entity.type
_entity.pdbx_description
1 polymer ?
#
loop_
_entity_poly.entity_id
_entity_poly.type
_entity_poly.pdbx_seq_one_letter_code
_entity_poly.pdbx_strand_id
1 'polypeptide(L)'
;WAAGLRLVLAQTAVAEKSNEITAIPEVLKLLDIQGCIVTMDAMGCQQKHTQQIINQEGDYVIGLKGNQGTTLTAVEEHFATTPETDFKKCTDTDKGHGRIETRTYFAANASEIRDLKEWPGLKSAIKVVSTREINDITTTETRYYISSIENSLVSRASSAIRSHWGIENSLHYVLDVTFHQDRSRIRKNHAPENFGVLRHIAMNILRGAPFAKKSSPSNNLKRIRAAADTEYLAEIMR
;
A
#
# COMPACT_ATOMS: atom_id res chain seq x y z
N TRP A 1 6.31 4.36 -1.53
CA TRP A 1 5.88 4.77 -0.20
C TRP A 1 6.38 3.78 0.86
N ALA A 2 7.19 4.24 1.81
CA ALA A 2 7.60 3.46 2.98
C ALA A 2 6.59 3.70 4.11
N ALA A 3 5.67 2.75 4.32
CA ALA A 3 4.57 2.91 5.27
C ALA A 3 5.05 3.09 6.72
N GLY A 4 6.07 2.35 7.16
CA GLY A 4 6.63 2.44 8.50
C GLY A 4 7.30 3.79 8.80
N LEU A 5 7.94 4.40 7.80
CA LEU A 5 8.60 5.70 7.90
C LEU A 5 7.67 6.86 7.49
N ARG A 6 6.57 6.57 6.85
CA ARG A 6 5.65 7.55 6.25
C ARG A 6 6.34 8.47 5.24
N LEU A 7 7.28 7.94 4.44
CA LEU A 7 8.06 8.69 3.47
C LEU A 7 7.81 8.22 2.05
N VAL A 8 7.84 9.15 1.08
CA VAL A 8 7.96 8.82 -0.34
C VAL A 8 9.44 8.63 -0.63
N LEU A 9 9.82 7.43 -1.08
CA LEU A 9 11.22 7.09 -1.36
C LEU A 9 11.62 7.37 -2.81
N ALA A 10 10.71 7.07 -3.74
CA ALA A 10 10.95 7.25 -5.16
C ALA A 10 9.64 7.52 -5.91
N GLN A 11 9.75 8.14 -7.06
CA GLN A 11 8.69 8.25 -8.05
C GLN A 11 9.30 8.11 -9.46
N THR A 12 8.50 7.66 -10.41
CA THR A 12 8.83 7.71 -11.83
C THR A 12 7.62 8.19 -12.62
N ALA A 13 7.87 8.89 -13.71
CA ALA A 13 6.80 9.28 -14.60
C ALA A 13 6.35 8.08 -15.44
N VAL A 14 5.05 7.98 -15.65
CA VAL A 14 4.48 7.05 -16.63
C VAL A 14 4.45 7.76 -17.98
N ALA A 15 5.11 7.20 -19.00
CA ALA A 15 5.10 7.80 -20.33
C ALA A 15 3.68 7.79 -20.91
N GLU A 16 3.33 8.79 -21.74
CA GLU A 16 1.97 9.01 -22.29
C GLU A 16 1.31 7.77 -22.92
N LYS A 17 2.10 6.82 -23.43
CA LYS A 17 1.61 5.57 -24.03
C LYS A 17 1.93 4.31 -23.22
N SER A 18 2.39 4.46 -21.96
CA SER A 18 2.67 3.35 -21.05
C SER A 18 1.70 3.38 -19.88
N ASN A 19 1.66 2.30 -19.11
CA ASN A 19 0.86 2.18 -17.92
C ASN A 19 1.75 1.96 -16.68
N GLU A 20 1.16 2.01 -15.51
CA GLU A 20 1.84 1.79 -14.23
C GLU A 20 2.61 0.45 -14.19
N ILE A 21 2.13 -0.58 -14.88
CA ILE A 21 2.77 -1.90 -14.97
C ILE A 21 4.21 -1.82 -15.50
N THR A 22 4.48 -0.88 -16.41
CA THR A 22 5.83 -0.69 -16.97
C THR A 22 6.72 0.16 -16.09
N ALA A 23 6.15 1.00 -15.25
CA ALA A 23 6.88 1.88 -14.33
C ALA A 23 7.33 1.18 -13.04
N ILE A 24 6.56 0.18 -12.56
CA ILE A 24 6.88 -0.56 -11.32
C ILE A 24 8.30 -1.13 -11.31
N PRO A 25 8.79 -1.84 -12.36
CA PRO A 25 10.16 -2.37 -12.37
C PRO A 25 11.23 -1.27 -12.23
N GLU A 26 11.00 -0.11 -12.81
CA GLU A 26 11.96 1.01 -12.74
C GLU A 26 12.04 1.60 -11.34
N VAL A 27 10.89 1.73 -10.67
CA VAL A 27 10.85 2.18 -9.26
C VAL A 27 11.55 1.17 -8.35
N LEU A 28 11.30 -0.14 -8.54
CA LEU A 28 11.92 -1.19 -7.72
C LEU A 28 13.45 -1.20 -7.86
N LYS A 29 14.00 -0.89 -9.04
CA LYS A 29 15.46 -0.79 -9.25
C LYS A 29 16.11 0.35 -8.44
N LEU A 30 15.37 1.40 -8.12
CA LEU A 30 15.87 2.55 -7.37
C LEU A 30 15.92 2.31 -5.86
N LEU A 31 15.35 1.20 -5.39
CA LEU A 31 15.14 0.93 -3.96
C LEU A 31 15.91 -0.32 -3.53
N ASP A 32 16.53 -0.24 -2.37
CA ASP A 32 16.94 -1.41 -1.62
C ASP A 32 15.72 -1.93 -0.85
N ILE A 33 15.19 -3.09 -1.30
CA ILE A 33 14.00 -3.71 -0.72
C ILE A 33 14.30 -5.02 0.02
N GLN A 34 15.58 -5.32 0.27
CA GLN A 34 15.98 -6.50 1.03
C GLN A 34 15.28 -6.54 2.39
N GLY A 35 14.61 -7.66 2.69
CA GLY A 35 13.84 -7.87 3.92
C GLY A 35 12.57 -7.02 4.05
N CYS A 36 12.24 -6.19 3.07
CA CYS A 36 11.01 -5.41 3.03
C CYS A 36 9.84 -6.20 2.45
N ILE A 37 8.62 -5.80 2.77
CA ILE A 37 7.40 -6.30 2.12
C ILE A 37 6.91 -5.25 1.13
N VAL A 38 6.89 -5.61 -0.14
CA VAL A 38 6.31 -4.79 -1.21
C VAL A 38 4.83 -5.12 -1.35
N THR A 39 3.99 -4.11 -1.25
CA THR A 39 2.54 -4.26 -1.46
C THR A 39 2.13 -3.55 -2.75
N MET A 40 1.29 -4.19 -3.53
CA MET A 40 0.71 -3.64 -4.76
C MET A 40 -0.76 -3.98 -4.86
N ASP A 41 -1.51 -3.16 -5.57
CA ASP A 41 -2.87 -3.49 -5.97
C ASP A 41 -2.87 -4.57 -7.09
N ALA A 42 -4.08 -4.94 -7.54
CA ALA A 42 -4.21 -5.99 -8.53
C ALA A 42 -3.61 -5.64 -9.90
N MET A 43 -3.47 -4.37 -10.25
CA MET A 43 -2.82 -3.97 -11.50
C MET A 43 -1.34 -4.35 -11.49
N GLY A 44 -0.69 -4.23 -10.33
CA GLY A 44 0.70 -4.65 -10.11
C GLY A 44 0.90 -6.18 -10.05
N CYS A 45 -0.17 -6.98 -10.05
CA CYS A 45 -0.11 -8.44 -9.98
C CYS A 45 0.40 -9.03 -11.30
N GLN A 46 1.73 -9.05 -11.46
CA GLN A 46 2.44 -9.55 -12.64
C GLN A 46 3.64 -10.40 -12.22
N GLN A 47 3.85 -11.55 -12.88
CA GLN A 47 4.96 -12.46 -12.54
C GLN A 47 6.34 -11.78 -12.60
N LYS A 48 6.56 -10.87 -13.56
CA LYS A 48 7.81 -10.13 -13.69
C LYS A 48 8.10 -9.25 -12.46
N HIS A 49 7.05 -8.70 -11.82
CA HIS A 49 7.22 -7.88 -10.62
C HIS A 49 7.56 -8.75 -9.42
N THR A 50 6.85 -9.87 -9.22
CA THR A 50 7.15 -10.82 -8.13
C THR A 50 8.55 -11.40 -8.28
N GLN A 51 8.97 -11.74 -9.52
CA GLN A 51 10.33 -12.21 -9.77
C GLN A 51 11.39 -11.19 -9.39
N GLN A 52 11.18 -9.92 -9.75
CA GLN A 52 12.12 -8.86 -9.40
C GLN A 52 12.20 -8.64 -7.89
N ILE A 53 11.07 -8.64 -7.17
CA ILE A 53 11.04 -8.49 -5.72
C ILE A 53 11.81 -9.63 -5.05
N ILE A 54 11.57 -10.88 -5.46
CA ILE A 54 12.28 -12.04 -4.92
C ILE A 54 13.78 -11.98 -5.23
N ASN A 55 14.17 -11.58 -6.44
CA ASN A 55 15.57 -11.43 -6.81
C ASN A 55 16.30 -10.34 -5.98
N GLN A 56 15.57 -9.36 -5.47
CA GLN A 56 16.07 -8.31 -4.56
C GLN A 56 15.89 -8.68 -3.08
N GLU A 57 15.66 -9.96 -2.76
CA GLU A 57 15.49 -10.49 -1.40
C GLU A 57 14.36 -9.81 -0.60
N GLY A 58 13.35 -9.29 -1.30
CA GLY A 58 12.13 -8.75 -0.72
C GLY A 58 11.00 -9.77 -0.67
N ASP A 59 10.02 -9.50 0.17
CA ASP A 59 8.73 -10.19 0.20
C ASP A 59 7.65 -9.39 -0.53
N TYR A 60 6.56 -10.06 -0.93
CA TYR A 60 5.43 -9.36 -1.50
C TYR A 60 4.08 -9.78 -0.90
N VAL A 61 3.11 -8.86 -0.94
CA VAL A 61 1.68 -9.10 -0.74
C VAL A 61 0.93 -8.30 -1.79
N ILE A 62 0.30 -8.95 -2.75
CA ILE A 62 -0.28 -8.32 -3.94
C ILE A 62 -1.75 -8.69 -4.06
N GLY A 63 -2.58 -7.67 -4.33
CA GLY A 63 -4.01 -7.86 -4.58
C GLY A 63 -4.26 -8.74 -5.80
N LEU A 64 -5.25 -9.64 -5.71
CA LEU A 64 -5.64 -10.55 -6.78
C LEU A 64 -7.06 -10.21 -7.25
N LYS A 65 -7.23 -10.01 -8.55
CA LYS A 65 -8.52 -9.71 -9.20
C LYS A 65 -8.61 -10.40 -10.57
N GLY A 66 -9.68 -10.13 -11.30
CA GLY A 66 -9.98 -10.75 -12.59
C GLY A 66 -8.92 -10.59 -13.69
N ASN A 67 -7.96 -9.68 -13.57
CA ASN A 67 -6.80 -9.58 -14.47
C ASN A 67 -5.88 -10.81 -14.39
N GLN A 68 -6.00 -11.63 -13.32
CA GLN A 68 -5.35 -12.91 -13.13
C GLN A 68 -6.41 -14.00 -12.88
N GLY A 69 -7.38 -14.10 -13.79
CA GLY A 69 -8.60 -14.89 -13.64
C GLY A 69 -8.37 -16.35 -13.23
N THR A 70 -7.46 -17.06 -13.89
CA THR A 70 -7.16 -18.47 -13.55
C THR A 70 -6.66 -18.60 -12.11
N THR A 71 -5.72 -17.75 -11.69
CA THR A 71 -5.18 -17.73 -10.32
C THR A 71 -6.27 -17.36 -9.32
N LEU A 72 -7.10 -16.37 -9.65
CA LEU A 72 -8.21 -15.94 -8.79
C LEU A 72 -9.21 -17.07 -8.58
N THR A 73 -9.66 -17.73 -9.65
CA THR A 73 -10.61 -18.86 -9.57
C THR A 73 -10.06 -19.99 -8.70
N ALA A 74 -8.81 -20.40 -8.90
CA ALA A 74 -8.18 -21.45 -8.07
C ALA A 74 -8.16 -21.08 -6.58
N VAL A 75 -7.85 -19.82 -6.26
CA VAL A 75 -7.84 -19.32 -4.87
C VAL A 75 -9.26 -19.26 -4.30
N GLU A 76 -10.24 -18.74 -5.05
CA GLU A 76 -11.65 -18.66 -4.62
C GLU A 76 -12.24 -20.05 -4.34
N GLU A 77 -12.04 -21.00 -5.23
CA GLU A 77 -12.50 -22.38 -5.08
C GLU A 77 -11.89 -23.05 -3.85
N HIS A 78 -10.58 -22.86 -3.62
CA HIS A 78 -9.92 -23.42 -2.44
C HIS A 78 -10.53 -22.86 -1.14
N PHE A 79 -10.73 -21.54 -1.05
CA PHE A 79 -11.36 -20.92 0.13
C PHE A 79 -12.85 -21.23 0.27
N ALA A 80 -13.53 -21.63 -0.78
CA ALA A 80 -14.94 -22.03 -0.75
C ALA A 80 -15.15 -23.49 -0.32
N THR A 81 -14.19 -24.38 -0.66
CA THR A 81 -14.30 -25.83 -0.45
C THR A 81 -13.59 -26.34 0.79
N THR A 82 -12.62 -25.59 1.32
CA THR A 82 -11.85 -25.96 2.50
C THR A 82 -12.49 -25.38 3.77
N PRO A 83 -12.62 -26.15 4.87
CA PRO A 83 -13.15 -25.65 6.14
C PRO A 83 -12.33 -24.47 6.68
N GLU A 84 -12.99 -23.47 7.27
CA GLU A 84 -12.31 -22.30 7.85
C GLU A 84 -11.32 -22.64 8.96
N THR A 85 -11.52 -23.76 9.64
CA THR A 85 -10.64 -24.28 10.72
C THR A 85 -9.24 -24.64 10.23
N ASP A 86 -9.09 -24.91 8.93
CA ASP A 86 -7.83 -25.37 8.34
C ASP A 86 -6.93 -24.20 7.95
N PHE A 87 -7.47 -22.98 7.92
CA PHE A 87 -6.71 -21.77 7.61
C PHE A 87 -6.05 -21.17 8.85
N LYS A 88 -4.87 -20.59 8.67
CA LYS A 88 -4.31 -19.66 9.65
C LYS A 88 -5.13 -18.38 9.62
N LYS A 89 -5.49 -17.86 10.81
CA LYS A 89 -6.44 -16.76 10.93
C LYS A 89 -5.93 -15.67 11.86
N CYS A 90 -6.17 -14.42 11.50
CA CYS A 90 -6.13 -13.29 12.43
C CYS A 90 -7.25 -12.30 12.14
N THR A 91 -7.62 -11.51 13.13
CA THR A 91 -8.70 -10.51 13.02
C THR A 91 -8.24 -9.20 13.62
N ASP A 92 -8.54 -8.12 12.96
CA ASP A 92 -8.43 -6.77 13.50
C ASP A 92 -9.80 -6.08 13.53
N THR A 93 -10.01 -5.17 14.49
CA THR A 93 -11.21 -4.35 14.59
C THR A 93 -10.83 -2.91 14.84
N ASP A 94 -11.35 -2.02 14.02
CA ASP A 94 -11.16 -0.58 14.11
C ASP A 94 -12.49 0.10 14.40
N LYS A 95 -12.50 0.99 15.42
CA LYS A 95 -13.67 1.74 15.82
C LYS A 95 -13.39 3.23 15.75
N GLY A 96 -14.14 3.94 14.94
CA GLY A 96 -13.98 5.39 14.82
C GLY A 96 -15.00 6.04 13.90
N HIS A 97 -15.26 7.32 14.14
CA HIS A 97 -16.17 8.12 13.31
C HIS A 97 -17.56 7.51 13.10
N GLY A 98 -18.12 6.89 14.15
CA GLY A 98 -19.48 6.28 14.10
C GLY A 98 -19.54 4.97 13.30
N ARG A 99 -18.42 4.32 13.05
CA ARG A 99 -18.35 3.04 12.33
C ARG A 99 -17.50 2.02 13.09
N ILE A 100 -17.83 0.76 12.88
CA ILE A 100 -17.04 -0.40 13.30
C ILE A 100 -16.62 -1.13 12.05
N GLU A 101 -15.32 -1.35 11.89
CA GLU A 101 -14.75 -2.14 10.79
C GLU A 101 -14.02 -3.34 11.37
N THR A 102 -14.45 -4.54 11.03
CA THR A 102 -13.76 -5.79 11.40
C THR A 102 -13.22 -6.46 10.15
N ARG A 103 -11.95 -6.83 10.18
CA ARG A 103 -11.29 -7.55 9.08
C ARG A 103 -10.78 -8.87 9.59
N THR A 104 -11.20 -9.93 8.95
CA THR A 104 -10.70 -11.27 9.21
C THR A 104 -9.87 -11.73 8.02
N TYR A 105 -8.65 -12.16 8.31
CA TYR A 105 -7.67 -12.63 7.35
C TYR A 105 -7.53 -14.13 7.51
N PHE A 106 -7.72 -14.88 6.42
CA PHE A 106 -7.51 -16.31 6.34
C PHE A 106 -6.35 -16.55 5.38
N ALA A 107 -5.36 -17.33 5.79
CA ALA A 107 -4.21 -17.66 4.96
C ALA A 107 -4.12 -19.15 4.73
N ALA A 108 -4.11 -19.54 3.45
CA ALA A 108 -3.88 -20.88 2.95
C ALA A 108 -2.42 -21.05 2.51
N ASN A 109 -1.88 -22.26 2.62
CA ASN A 109 -0.61 -22.59 2.01
C ASN A 109 -0.79 -22.71 0.49
N ALA A 110 0.01 -22.02 -0.30
CA ALA A 110 -0.09 -22.04 -1.76
C ALA A 110 0.06 -23.45 -2.36
N SER A 111 0.86 -24.31 -1.73
CA SER A 111 1.06 -25.71 -2.19
C SER A 111 -0.19 -26.60 -2.05
N GLU A 112 -1.17 -26.18 -1.25
CA GLU A 112 -2.43 -26.91 -1.04
C GLU A 112 -3.53 -26.49 -2.03
N ILE A 113 -3.31 -25.41 -2.80
CA ILE A 113 -4.29 -24.87 -3.74
C ILE A 113 -4.13 -25.60 -5.08
N ARG A 114 -5.16 -26.36 -5.44
CA ARG A 114 -5.20 -27.08 -6.73
C ARG A 114 -5.22 -26.08 -7.89
N ASP A 115 -4.56 -26.45 -8.98
CA ASP A 115 -4.52 -25.68 -10.24
C ASP A 115 -4.01 -24.24 -10.10
N LEU A 116 -3.34 -23.94 -8.99
CA LEU A 116 -2.72 -22.63 -8.78
C LEU A 116 -1.51 -22.49 -9.72
N LYS A 117 -1.55 -21.45 -10.55
CA LYS A 117 -0.44 -21.10 -11.42
C LYS A 117 0.81 -20.80 -10.60
N GLU A 118 1.96 -21.28 -11.04
CA GLU A 118 3.23 -20.94 -10.39
C GLU A 118 3.53 -19.43 -10.47
N TRP A 119 3.93 -18.91 -9.31
CA TRP A 119 4.39 -17.52 -9.16
C TRP A 119 5.74 -17.52 -8.45
N PRO A 120 6.69 -16.67 -8.86
CA PRO A 120 7.98 -16.57 -8.19
C PRO A 120 7.83 -16.32 -6.68
N GLY A 121 8.38 -17.23 -5.88
CA GLY A 121 8.38 -17.12 -4.42
C GLY A 121 7.02 -17.24 -3.72
N LEU A 122 5.96 -17.63 -4.40
CA LEU A 122 4.62 -17.77 -3.81
C LEU A 122 4.60 -18.82 -2.71
N LYS A 123 4.10 -18.45 -1.53
CA LYS A 123 3.98 -19.34 -0.36
C LYS A 123 2.56 -19.38 0.21
N SER A 124 1.80 -18.30 0.09
CA SER A 124 0.44 -18.27 0.61
C SER A 124 -0.52 -17.49 -0.27
N ALA A 125 -1.81 -17.87 -0.20
CA ALA A 125 -2.92 -17.05 -0.64
C ALA A 125 -3.70 -16.58 0.59
N ILE A 126 -4.25 -15.35 0.52
CA ILE A 126 -4.91 -14.72 1.66
C ILE A 126 -6.30 -14.25 1.20
N LYS A 127 -7.33 -14.66 1.94
CA LYS A 127 -8.70 -14.15 1.84
C LYS A 127 -8.92 -13.15 2.98
N VAL A 128 -9.37 -11.96 2.66
CA VAL A 128 -9.74 -10.92 3.62
C VAL A 128 -11.23 -10.69 3.54
N VAL A 129 -11.93 -10.92 4.65
CA VAL A 129 -13.33 -10.59 4.81
C VAL A 129 -13.44 -9.35 5.68
N SER A 130 -13.91 -8.26 5.08
CA SER A 130 -14.10 -6.98 5.76
C SER A 130 -15.58 -6.73 5.99
N THR A 131 -15.99 -6.56 7.26
CA THR A 131 -17.32 -6.12 7.62
C THR A 131 -17.27 -4.68 8.11
N ARG A 132 -18.21 -3.88 7.67
CA ARG A 132 -18.34 -2.47 8.06
C ARG A 132 -19.77 -2.21 8.52
N GLU A 133 -19.90 -1.77 9.74
CA GLU A 133 -21.16 -1.38 10.37
C GLU A 133 -21.23 0.12 10.53
N ILE A 134 -22.32 0.73 10.01
CA ILE A 134 -22.63 2.16 10.12
C ILE A 134 -24.15 2.25 10.34
N ASN A 135 -24.58 2.87 11.42
CA ASN A 135 -26.02 3.07 11.74
C ASN A 135 -26.81 1.77 11.57
N ASP A 136 -26.35 0.69 12.18
CA ASP A 136 -26.95 -0.66 12.16
C ASP A 136 -27.03 -1.33 10.77
N ILE A 137 -26.40 -0.73 9.76
CA ILE A 137 -26.26 -1.32 8.43
C ILE A 137 -24.89 -1.96 8.31
N THR A 138 -24.85 -3.28 8.08
CA THR A 138 -23.61 -4.03 7.90
C THR A 138 -23.39 -4.33 6.41
N THR A 139 -22.23 -3.98 5.92
CA THR A 139 -21.74 -4.36 4.58
C THR A 139 -20.55 -5.28 4.71
N THR A 140 -20.44 -6.25 3.80
CA THR A 140 -19.33 -7.21 3.77
C THR A 140 -18.67 -7.19 2.40
N GLU A 141 -17.35 -7.15 2.39
CA GLU A 141 -16.51 -7.23 1.19
C GLU A 141 -15.46 -8.32 1.37
N THR A 142 -15.22 -9.10 0.32
CA THR A 142 -14.16 -10.12 0.27
C THR A 142 -13.11 -9.72 -0.76
N ARG A 143 -11.84 -9.83 -0.40
CA ARG A 143 -10.69 -9.59 -1.27
C ARG A 143 -9.68 -10.72 -1.14
N TYR A 144 -8.95 -10.98 -2.23
CA TYR A 144 -7.92 -12.01 -2.28
C TYR A 144 -6.56 -11.42 -2.60
N TYR A 145 -5.52 -12.07 -2.07
CA TYR A 145 -4.12 -11.67 -2.24
C TYR A 145 -3.25 -12.91 -2.42
N ILE A 146 -2.14 -12.73 -3.12
CA ILE A 146 -1.03 -13.70 -3.17
C ILE A 146 0.18 -13.12 -2.44
N SER A 147 0.97 -13.99 -1.81
CA SER A 147 2.08 -13.55 -0.97
C SER A 147 3.25 -14.54 -0.96
N SER A 148 4.48 -14.00 -0.88
CA SER A 148 5.70 -14.77 -0.58
C SER A 148 5.89 -15.06 0.92
N ILE A 149 5.01 -14.54 1.77
CA ILE A 149 5.05 -14.75 3.21
C ILE A 149 4.36 -16.07 3.54
N GLU A 150 4.95 -16.88 4.45
CA GLU A 150 4.35 -18.13 4.92
C GLU A 150 2.96 -17.89 5.53
N ASN A 151 2.02 -18.82 5.31
CA ASN A 151 0.67 -18.73 5.87
C ASN A 151 0.66 -18.68 7.40
N SER A 152 1.65 -19.29 8.08
CA SER A 152 1.84 -19.22 9.53
C SER A 152 2.08 -17.78 10.04
N LEU A 153 2.56 -16.89 9.18
CA LEU A 153 2.84 -15.48 9.47
C LEU A 153 1.70 -14.56 9.00
N VAL A 154 0.44 -15.03 9.04
CA VAL A 154 -0.74 -14.28 8.58
C VAL A 154 -0.85 -12.88 9.21
N SER A 155 -0.41 -12.69 10.46
CA SER A 155 -0.40 -11.36 11.11
C SER A 155 0.58 -10.38 10.46
N ARG A 156 1.72 -10.88 9.94
CA ARG A 156 2.68 -10.05 9.17
C ARG A 156 2.09 -9.61 7.84
N ALA A 157 1.45 -10.55 7.14
CA ALA A 157 0.78 -10.25 5.88
C ALA A 157 -0.44 -9.33 6.05
N SER A 158 -1.26 -9.51 7.10
CA SER A 158 -2.39 -8.62 7.40
C SER A 158 -1.95 -7.20 7.71
N SER A 159 -0.86 -7.03 8.46
CA SER A 159 -0.26 -5.72 8.72
C SER A 159 0.19 -5.03 7.43
N ALA A 160 0.79 -5.77 6.49
CA ALA A 160 1.18 -5.25 5.18
C ALA A 160 -0.04 -4.81 4.35
N ILE A 161 -1.10 -5.64 4.28
CA ILE A 161 -2.35 -5.31 3.60
C ILE A 161 -2.99 -4.05 4.22
N ARG A 162 -3.01 -3.95 5.54
CA ARG A 162 -3.57 -2.78 6.24
C ARG A 162 -2.77 -1.52 5.96
N SER A 163 -1.44 -1.63 5.95
CA SER A 163 -0.52 -0.53 5.66
C SER A 163 -0.62 -0.04 4.22
N HIS A 164 -0.91 -0.94 3.27
CA HIS A 164 -1.14 -0.57 1.87
C HIS A 164 -2.28 0.44 1.73
N TRP A 165 -3.41 0.20 2.39
CA TRP A 165 -4.55 1.13 2.39
C TRP A 165 -4.28 2.43 3.12
N GLY A 166 -3.26 2.47 3.96
CA GLY A 166 -2.80 3.69 4.62
C GLY A 166 -2.24 4.73 3.64
N ILE A 167 -1.84 4.34 2.43
CA ILE A 167 -1.30 5.27 1.41
C ILE A 167 -2.35 6.31 0.99
N GLU A 168 -3.62 5.91 0.85
CA GLU A 168 -4.72 6.80 0.45
C GLU A 168 -4.84 7.99 1.41
N ASN A 169 -4.90 7.73 2.71
CA ASN A 169 -5.06 8.76 3.72
C ASN A 169 -3.74 9.50 4.04
N SER A 170 -2.62 8.79 3.95
CA SER A 170 -1.32 9.36 4.36
C SER A 170 -0.58 10.04 3.22
N LEU A 171 -0.77 9.65 1.97
CA LEU A 171 -0.08 10.22 0.83
C LEU A 171 -1.03 10.98 -0.09
N HIS A 172 -1.95 10.28 -0.76
CA HIS A 172 -2.80 10.89 -1.79
C HIS A 172 -3.65 12.02 -1.22
N TYR A 173 -4.39 11.79 -0.14
CA TYR A 173 -5.17 12.83 0.51
C TYR A 173 -4.33 14.05 0.90
N VAL A 174 -3.11 13.86 1.42
CA VAL A 174 -2.24 14.99 1.81
C VAL A 174 -1.76 15.75 0.58
N LEU A 175 -1.38 15.07 -0.50
CA LEU A 175 -0.97 15.73 -1.73
C LEU A 175 -2.11 16.55 -2.35
N ASP A 176 -3.33 16.03 -2.34
CA ASP A 176 -4.48 16.70 -2.95
C ASP A 176 -5.02 17.83 -2.06
N VAL A 177 -5.20 17.59 -0.77
CA VAL A 177 -5.81 18.58 0.14
C VAL A 177 -4.80 19.60 0.64
N THR A 178 -3.57 19.19 0.98
CA THR A 178 -2.57 20.12 1.53
C THR A 178 -1.75 20.79 0.45
N PHE A 179 -1.37 20.06 -0.61
CA PHE A 179 -0.50 20.57 -1.68
C PHE A 179 -1.24 20.89 -2.97
N HIS A 180 -2.56 20.66 -3.03
CA HIS A 180 -3.42 20.93 -4.18
C HIS A 180 -2.88 20.31 -5.49
N GLN A 181 -2.37 19.08 -5.43
CA GLN A 181 -1.74 18.42 -6.56
C GLN A 181 -2.74 18.18 -7.70
N ASP A 182 -3.95 17.78 -7.40
CA ASP A 182 -5.07 17.57 -8.33
C ASP A 182 -5.45 18.82 -9.10
N ARG A 183 -5.30 20.02 -8.48
CA ARG A 183 -5.58 21.32 -9.07
C ARG A 183 -4.43 21.93 -9.86
N SER A 184 -3.28 21.25 -9.91
CA SER A 184 -2.10 21.75 -10.61
C SER A 184 -2.38 21.83 -12.12
N ARG A 185 -2.13 23.02 -12.69
CA ARG A 185 -2.25 23.29 -14.14
C ARG A 185 -0.90 23.27 -14.86
N ILE A 186 0.15 22.85 -14.19
CA ILE A 186 1.48 22.74 -14.77
C ILE A 186 1.48 21.59 -15.76
N ARG A 187 1.80 21.85 -17.05
CA ARG A 187 1.75 20.83 -18.13
C ARG A 187 2.98 20.85 -19.04
N LYS A 188 3.88 21.85 -18.92
CA LYS A 188 4.95 22.05 -19.88
C LYS A 188 6.18 21.22 -19.53
N ASN A 189 6.68 20.45 -20.49
CA ASN A 189 7.91 19.65 -20.40
C ASN A 189 7.92 18.76 -19.13
N HIS A 190 9.05 18.70 -18.42
CA HIS A 190 9.23 17.96 -17.16
C HIS A 190 8.70 18.70 -15.91
N ALA A 191 8.05 19.85 -16.09
CA ALA A 191 7.60 20.61 -14.93
C ALA A 191 6.56 19.87 -14.05
N PRO A 192 5.57 19.11 -14.59
CA PRO A 192 4.65 18.35 -13.76
C PRO A 192 5.38 17.33 -12.86
N GLU A 193 6.33 16.61 -13.43
CA GLU A 193 7.15 15.62 -12.73
C GLU A 193 8.03 16.27 -11.64
N ASN A 194 8.76 17.33 -12.00
CA ASN A 194 9.62 18.07 -11.07
C ASN A 194 8.83 18.65 -9.89
N PHE A 195 7.63 19.21 -10.14
CA PHE A 195 6.77 19.69 -9.07
C PHE A 195 6.19 18.55 -8.21
N GLY A 196 5.96 17.37 -8.78
CA GLY A 196 5.63 16.17 -8.02
C GLY A 196 6.73 15.83 -7.02
N VAL A 197 7.99 15.75 -7.49
CA VAL A 197 9.17 15.51 -6.63
C VAL A 197 9.29 16.56 -5.53
N LEU A 198 9.16 17.84 -5.86
CA LEU A 198 9.25 18.93 -4.88
C LEU A 198 8.16 18.81 -3.80
N ARG A 199 6.91 18.44 -4.17
CA ARG A 199 5.84 18.21 -3.19
C ARG A 199 6.15 17.03 -2.27
N HIS A 200 6.70 15.93 -2.80
CA HIS A 200 7.11 14.78 -2.01
C HIS A 200 8.24 15.12 -1.04
N ILE A 201 9.25 15.87 -1.47
CA ILE A 201 10.33 16.36 -0.61
C ILE A 201 9.76 17.24 0.50
N ALA A 202 8.96 18.25 0.17
CA ALA A 202 8.34 19.13 1.14
C ALA A 202 7.47 18.37 2.15
N MET A 203 6.70 17.39 1.69
CA MET A 203 5.89 16.53 2.55
C MET A 203 6.74 15.68 3.49
N ASN A 204 7.83 15.08 3.01
CA ASN A 204 8.76 14.30 3.83
C ASN A 204 9.39 15.17 4.92
N ILE A 205 9.86 16.37 4.58
CA ILE A 205 10.41 17.35 5.52
C ILE A 205 9.38 17.72 6.60
N LEU A 206 8.16 18.11 6.19
CA LEU A 206 7.12 18.51 7.13
C LEU A 206 6.69 17.37 8.08
N ARG A 207 6.78 16.13 7.65
CA ARG A 207 6.49 14.97 8.52
C ARG A 207 7.54 14.76 9.59
N GLY A 208 8.81 14.91 9.24
CA GLY A 208 9.92 14.85 10.18
C GLY A 208 10.04 16.10 11.08
N ALA A 209 9.39 17.20 10.70
CA ALA A 209 9.54 18.49 11.38
C ALA A 209 9.09 18.45 12.84
N PRO A 210 9.93 18.92 13.80
CA PRO A 210 9.56 19.04 15.20
C PRO A 210 8.42 20.02 15.39
N PHE A 211 7.63 19.83 16.45
CA PHE A 211 6.59 20.78 16.83
C PHE A 211 6.43 20.84 18.34
N ALA A 212 6.42 22.03 18.88
CA ALA A 212 6.50 22.30 20.32
C ALA A 212 5.29 21.87 21.17
N LYS A 213 4.23 21.28 20.57
CA LYS A 213 3.02 20.84 21.29
C LYS A 213 2.95 19.31 21.42
N LYS A 214 2.32 18.83 22.51
CA LYS A 214 2.08 17.41 22.80
C LYS A 214 1.34 16.61 21.69
N SER A 215 0.60 17.30 20.80
CA SER A 215 -0.03 16.69 19.62
C SER A 215 0.69 17.13 18.35
N SER A 216 1.11 16.17 17.51
CA SER A 216 1.69 16.51 16.20
C SER A 216 0.61 17.19 15.33
N PRO A 217 0.80 18.45 14.91
CA PRO A 217 -0.18 19.15 14.07
C PRO A 217 -0.23 18.53 12.66
N SER A 218 -1.31 18.84 11.94
CA SER A 218 -1.45 18.44 10.55
C SER A 218 -0.31 18.99 9.68
N ASN A 219 0.03 18.29 8.59
CA ASN A 219 1.00 18.79 7.62
C ASN A 219 0.63 20.17 7.07
N ASN A 220 -0.66 20.48 6.95
CA ASN A 220 -1.12 21.80 6.52
C ASN A 220 -0.73 22.90 7.51
N LEU A 221 -0.90 22.67 8.80
CA LEU A 221 -0.51 23.65 9.82
C LEU A 221 1.02 23.87 9.86
N LYS A 222 1.79 22.79 9.75
CA LYS A 222 3.26 22.88 9.63
C LYS A 222 3.67 23.67 8.38
N ARG A 223 3.01 23.43 7.25
CA ARG A 223 3.26 24.16 5.99
C ARG A 223 2.97 25.65 6.12
N ILE A 224 1.83 26.02 6.72
CA ILE A 224 1.46 27.42 6.95
C ILE A 224 2.50 28.09 7.86
N ARG A 225 2.91 27.41 8.93
CA ARG A 225 3.93 27.93 9.82
C ARG A 225 5.28 28.14 9.11
N ALA A 226 5.74 27.17 8.33
CA ALA A 226 6.98 27.29 7.55
C ALA A 226 6.95 28.44 6.53
N ALA A 227 5.77 28.79 6.02
CA ALA A 227 5.59 29.93 5.11
C ALA A 227 5.60 31.29 5.83
N ALA A 228 5.25 31.33 7.12
CA ALA A 228 5.13 32.57 7.91
C ALA A 228 6.29 32.80 8.88
N ASP A 229 7.08 31.77 9.18
CA ASP A 229 8.15 31.77 10.21
C ASP A 229 9.44 31.24 9.58
N THR A 230 10.33 32.17 9.25
CA THR A 230 11.62 31.87 8.60
C THR A 230 12.58 31.11 9.51
N GLU A 231 12.51 31.30 10.85
CA GLU A 231 13.33 30.54 11.79
C GLU A 231 12.87 29.06 11.82
N TYR A 232 11.56 28.83 11.89
CA TYR A 232 11.02 27.49 11.79
C TYR A 232 11.34 26.83 10.44
N LEU A 233 11.25 27.59 9.35
CA LEU A 233 11.65 27.06 8.03
C LEU A 233 13.11 26.63 8.01
N ALA A 234 14.02 27.46 8.55
CA ALA A 234 15.44 27.14 8.64
C ALA A 234 15.71 25.93 9.56
N GLU A 235 14.95 25.76 10.64
CA GLU A 235 15.04 24.61 11.55
C GLU A 235 14.70 23.30 10.84
N ILE A 236 13.60 23.25 10.09
CA ILE A 236 13.13 22.02 9.43
C ILE A 236 13.91 21.64 8.16
N MET A 237 14.71 22.57 7.63
CA MET A 237 15.55 22.36 6.44
C MET A 237 16.98 21.86 6.79
N ARG A 238 17.33 21.78 8.07
CA ARG A 238 18.60 21.22 8.58
C ARG A 238 18.52 19.72 8.74
#